data_ee3780ff8816a82ae6c8efb205deb4d9
#
_entry.id   ee3780ff8816a82ae6c8efb205deb4d9
#
_cell.length_a   1.000
_cell.length_b   1.000
_cell.length_c   1.000
_cell.angle_alpha   90.00
_cell.angle_beta   90.00
_cell.angle_gamma   90.00
#
_symmetry.space_group_name_H-M   'P 1'
#
loop_
_entity.id
_entity.type
_entity.pdbx_description
1 polymer ?
#
loop_
_entity_poly.entity_id
_entity_poly.type
_entity_poly.pdbx_seq_one_letter_code
_entity_poly.pdbx_strand_id
1 'polypeptide(L)'
;MRKRILKYIILLISSISLCIPLQAQNSERTEGDNKEEKQSDIPLFNGISVGVDISGAVGKVLGGNRLSGEVQGKIDLKNRFFPTVEIGWANTNTTSTSTNQHYKMSAPYFRIGADYNFFHKKTHLPGYIYGGLRYGFSSFNYDVDIPPMTDPTFGNTAISGSYKGISSSAHWLEVVAGVHVKVYKNFCMGWSIRYKSMLNLKKGYNTEPWYIPGFGKNTKTGFGVSYSLIYYIPIHLL
;
A
#
# COMPACT_ATOMS: atom_id res chain seq x y z
N MET A 1 -23.57 -2.76 -14.65
CA MET A 1 -22.22 -3.32 -14.49
C MET A 1 -21.72 -3.39 -13.05
N ARG A 2 -21.80 -2.35 -12.24
CA ARG A 2 -21.33 -2.34 -10.82
C ARG A 2 -21.82 -3.50 -9.93
N LYS A 3 -23.09 -3.89 -10.01
CA LYS A 3 -23.68 -4.96 -9.18
C LYS A 3 -23.16 -6.37 -9.51
N ARG A 4 -22.70 -6.62 -10.73
CA ARG A 4 -22.11 -7.92 -11.12
C ARG A 4 -20.68 -8.06 -10.63
N ILE A 5 -19.88 -6.98 -10.72
CA ILE A 5 -18.50 -6.96 -10.23
C ILE A 5 -18.44 -7.14 -8.72
N LEU A 6 -19.37 -6.52 -7.97
CA LEU A 6 -19.47 -6.69 -6.52
C LEU A 6 -19.75 -8.16 -6.12
N LYS A 7 -20.60 -8.88 -6.88
CA LYS A 7 -20.86 -10.31 -6.64
C LYS A 7 -19.60 -11.16 -6.83
N TYR A 8 -18.79 -10.90 -7.84
CA TYR A 8 -17.53 -11.63 -8.07
C TYR A 8 -16.47 -11.33 -7.01
N ILE A 9 -16.41 -10.09 -6.52
CA ILE A 9 -15.52 -9.71 -5.41
C ILE A 9 -15.92 -10.41 -4.12
N ILE A 10 -17.22 -10.45 -3.81
CA ILE A 10 -17.74 -11.18 -2.64
C ILE A 10 -17.49 -12.70 -2.77
N LEU A 11 -17.66 -13.26 -3.97
CA LEU A 11 -17.39 -14.67 -4.25
C LEU A 11 -15.90 -15.00 -4.11
N LEU A 12 -15.01 -14.11 -4.55
CA LEU A 12 -13.56 -14.25 -4.41
C LEU A 12 -13.13 -14.15 -2.92
N ILE A 13 -13.73 -13.26 -2.15
CA ILE A 13 -13.48 -13.12 -0.71
C ILE A 13 -14.01 -14.35 0.03
N SER A 14 -15.19 -14.89 -0.34
CA SER A 14 -15.76 -16.07 0.30
C SER A 14 -14.98 -17.35 -0.03
N SER A 15 -14.43 -17.48 -1.24
CA SER A 15 -13.60 -18.64 -1.61
C SER A 15 -12.26 -18.66 -0.87
N ILE A 16 -11.71 -17.50 -0.55
CA ILE A 16 -10.48 -17.39 0.26
C ILE A 16 -10.76 -17.75 1.73
N SER A 17 -11.95 -17.45 2.24
CA SER A 17 -12.39 -17.83 3.60
C SER A 17 -12.58 -19.34 3.77
N LEU A 18 -12.86 -20.07 2.70
CA LEU A 18 -13.02 -21.53 2.71
C LEU A 18 -11.71 -22.32 2.64
N CYS A 19 -10.59 -21.66 2.34
CA CYS A 19 -9.26 -22.30 2.31
C CYS A 19 -8.52 -22.24 3.65
N ILE A 20 -9.15 -21.76 4.72
CA ILE A 20 -8.60 -21.92 6.08
C ILE A 20 -8.97 -23.36 6.48
N PRO A 21 -8.00 -24.30 6.58
CA PRO A 21 -8.32 -25.66 7.01
C PRO A 21 -8.91 -25.59 8.41
N LEU A 22 -10.13 -26.12 8.56
CA LEU A 22 -10.78 -26.39 9.84
C LEU A 22 -10.01 -27.51 10.57
N GLN A 23 -8.79 -27.25 10.99
CA GLN A 23 -8.03 -28.13 11.87
C GLN A 23 -7.99 -27.64 13.33
N ALA A 24 -9.00 -26.85 13.71
CA ALA A 24 -9.13 -26.35 15.08
C ALA A 24 -10.23 -27.08 15.89
N GLN A 25 -10.57 -28.31 15.54
CA GLN A 25 -11.47 -29.13 16.38
C GLN A 25 -10.93 -30.55 16.50
N ASN A 26 -10.03 -30.74 17.42
CA ASN A 26 -9.88 -31.88 18.34
C ASN A 26 -8.57 -31.70 19.12
N SER A 27 -8.65 -31.00 20.21
CA SER A 27 -7.72 -31.15 21.31
C SER A 27 -8.58 -31.26 22.57
N GLU A 28 -8.77 -32.48 22.97
CA GLU A 28 -9.29 -32.84 24.30
C GLU A 28 -8.46 -32.12 25.35
N ARG A 29 -9.16 -31.54 26.27
CA ARG A 29 -8.69 -30.92 27.48
C ARG A 29 -7.97 -31.95 28.32
N THR A 30 -6.67 -32.00 28.26
CA THR A 30 -5.84 -32.65 29.27
C THR A 30 -5.20 -31.56 30.11
N GLU A 31 -5.71 -31.43 31.32
CA GLU A 31 -5.13 -30.64 32.39
C GLU A 31 -3.73 -31.21 32.73
N GLY A 32 -2.78 -30.29 32.86
CA GLY A 32 -1.53 -30.54 33.57
C GLY A 32 -0.32 -30.93 32.71
N ASP A 33 0.29 -29.94 32.08
CA ASP A 33 1.75 -29.88 32.03
C ASP A 33 2.19 -28.45 31.69
N ASN A 34 2.71 -27.75 32.68
CA ASN A 34 3.49 -26.53 32.48
C ASN A 34 4.82 -26.90 31.80
N LYS A 35 4.78 -27.25 30.53
CA LYS A 35 5.95 -27.21 29.67
C LYS A 35 6.14 -25.74 29.31
N GLU A 36 7.05 -25.05 30.03
CA GLU A 36 7.76 -23.91 29.49
C GLU A 36 8.23 -24.31 28.10
N GLU A 37 7.50 -23.82 27.03
CA GLU A 37 8.01 -23.96 25.69
C GLU A 37 9.39 -23.35 25.67
N LYS A 38 10.40 -24.19 25.49
CA LYS A 38 11.77 -23.78 25.23
C LYS A 38 11.67 -22.72 24.13
N GLN A 39 11.85 -21.49 24.52
CA GLN A 39 11.98 -20.36 23.62
C GLN A 39 13.22 -20.69 22.77
N SER A 40 12.99 -21.28 21.59
CA SER A 40 14.07 -21.55 20.65
C SER A 40 14.79 -20.24 20.45
N ASP A 41 16.11 -20.24 20.62
CA ASP A 41 16.96 -19.07 20.41
C ASP A 41 16.81 -18.62 18.94
N ILE A 42 15.83 -17.74 18.70
CA ILE A 42 15.58 -17.19 17.37
C ILE A 42 16.75 -16.25 17.10
N PRO A 43 17.54 -16.49 16.04
CA PRO A 43 18.68 -15.64 15.72
C PRO A 43 18.21 -14.19 15.52
N LEU A 44 19.11 -13.25 15.82
CA LEU A 44 18.81 -11.82 15.67
C LEU A 44 18.35 -11.49 14.25
N PHE A 45 18.96 -12.13 13.28
CA PHE A 45 18.68 -11.96 11.85
C PHE A 45 18.22 -13.30 11.26
N ASN A 46 16.96 -13.38 10.84
CA ASN A 46 16.34 -14.59 10.30
C ASN A 46 16.35 -14.66 8.79
N GLY A 47 16.26 -13.50 8.13
CA GLY A 47 16.18 -13.47 6.68
C GLY A 47 15.71 -12.12 6.13
N ILE A 48 15.51 -12.12 4.82
CA ILE A 48 15.02 -10.96 4.06
C ILE A 48 13.77 -11.38 3.30
N SER A 49 12.80 -10.48 3.23
CA SER A 49 11.63 -10.64 2.37
C SER A 49 11.65 -9.57 1.27
N VAL A 50 11.40 -9.99 0.05
CA VAL A 50 11.18 -9.09 -1.08
C VAL A 50 9.77 -9.31 -1.60
N GLY A 51 9.02 -8.24 -1.81
CA GLY A 51 7.65 -8.33 -2.26
C GLY A 51 7.28 -7.28 -3.29
N VAL A 52 6.24 -7.57 -4.05
CA VAL A 52 5.65 -6.67 -5.04
C VAL A 52 4.19 -6.42 -4.67
N ASP A 53 3.79 -5.16 -4.59
CA ASP A 53 2.39 -4.79 -4.41
C ASP A 53 1.71 -4.69 -5.78
N ILE A 54 0.66 -5.45 -5.96
CA ILE A 54 -0.13 -5.50 -7.21
C ILE A 54 -1.46 -4.76 -7.11
N SER A 55 -1.80 -4.18 -5.97
CA SER A 55 -3.09 -3.51 -5.73
C SER A 55 -3.34 -2.35 -6.69
N GLY A 56 -2.31 -1.59 -7.03
CA GLY A 56 -2.41 -0.49 -7.98
C GLY A 56 -2.68 -0.92 -9.42
N ALA A 57 -2.09 -2.05 -9.85
CA ALA A 57 -2.35 -2.64 -11.16
C ALA A 57 -3.78 -3.17 -11.23
N VAL A 58 -4.24 -3.90 -10.20
CA VAL A 58 -5.62 -4.38 -10.09
C VAL A 58 -6.60 -3.22 -10.09
N GLY A 59 -6.33 -2.14 -9.36
CA GLY A 59 -7.16 -0.94 -9.37
C GLY A 59 -7.31 -0.32 -10.76
N LYS A 60 -6.25 -0.32 -11.57
CA LYS A 60 -6.30 0.16 -12.96
C LYS A 60 -7.18 -0.72 -13.83
N VAL A 61 -7.04 -2.04 -13.73
CA VAL A 61 -7.86 -3.02 -14.49
C VAL A 61 -9.34 -2.89 -14.14
N LEU A 62 -9.66 -2.57 -12.89
CA LEU A 62 -11.03 -2.34 -12.41
C LEU A 62 -11.61 -0.96 -12.82
N GLY A 63 -10.95 -0.22 -13.70
CA GLY A 63 -11.42 1.06 -14.23
C GLY A 63 -10.93 2.29 -13.48
N GLY A 64 -9.92 2.16 -12.64
CA GLY A 64 -9.28 3.31 -11.98
C GLY A 64 -8.42 4.13 -12.96
N ASN A 65 -8.34 5.44 -12.72
CA ASN A 65 -7.54 6.36 -13.54
C ASN A 65 -6.06 6.42 -13.14
N ARG A 66 -5.63 5.58 -12.19
CA ARG A 66 -4.27 5.54 -11.66
C ARG A 66 -3.66 4.16 -11.82
N LEU A 67 -2.41 4.15 -12.24
CA LEU A 67 -1.57 2.96 -12.23
C LEU A 67 -0.47 3.18 -11.21
N SER A 68 -0.28 2.25 -10.30
CA SER A 68 0.86 2.26 -9.39
C SER A 68 1.40 0.85 -9.22
N GLY A 69 2.70 0.76 -9.04
CA GLY A 69 3.42 -0.46 -8.69
C GLY A 69 4.39 -0.13 -7.57
N GLU A 70 4.64 -1.10 -6.70
CA GLU A 70 5.51 -0.94 -5.54
C GLU A 70 6.29 -2.21 -5.29
N VAL A 71 7.57 -2.06 -4.97
CA VAL A 71 8.44 -3.12 -4.48
C VAL A 71 8.77 -2.83 -3.03
N GLN A 72 8.72 -3.85 -2.20
CA GLN A 72 9.06 -3.76 -0.77
C GLN A 72 10.18 -4.72 -0.41
N GLY A 73 11.07 -4.26 0.47
CA GLY A 73 12.07 -5.07 1.13
C GLY A 73 11.86 -5.03 2.64
N LYS A 74 11.93 -6.19 3.30
CA LYS A 74 11.83 -6.29 4.76
C LYS A 74 12.96 -7.15 5.30
N ILE A 75 13.51 -6.76 6.44
CA ILE A 75 14.50 -7.55 7.19
C ILE A 75 13.79 -8.16 8.37
N ASP A 76 13.95 -9.46 8.57
CA ASP A 76 13.38 -10.18 9.72
C ASP A 76 14.35 -10.15 10.90
N LEU A 77 14.00 -9.41 11.95
CA LEU A 77 14.73 -9.33 13.20
C LEU A 77 13.96 -10.07 14.30
N LYS A 78 14.47 -11.23 14.69
CA LYS A 78 13.89 -12.09 15.76
C LYS A 78 12.42 -12.46 15.53
N ASN A 79 11.98 -12.55 14.28
CA ASN A 79 10.55 -12.74 13.93
C ASN A 79 9.60 -11.73 14.60
N ARG A 80 10.14 -10.62 15.11
CA ARG A 80 9.39 -9.64 15.90
C ARG A 80 9.33 -8.27 15.24
N PHE A 81 10.47 -7.77 14.77
CA PHE A 81 10.57 -6.47 14.12
C PHE A 81 10.98 -6.63 12.65
N PHE A 82 10.32 -5.93 11.77
CA PHE A 82 10.60 -5.97 10.34
C PHE A 82 10.84 -4.55 9.82
N PRO A 83 12.10 -4.03 9.90
CA PRO A 83 12.47 -2.84 9.16
C PRO A 83 12.09 -3.02 7.70
N THR A 84 11.44 -2.00 7.13
CA THR A 84 10.85 -2.10 5.79
C THR A 84 11.18 -0.86 4.98
N VAL A 85 11.55 -1.08 3.72
CA VAL A 85 11.73 -0.05 2.71
C VAL A 85 10.82 -0.39 1.54
N GLU A 86 10.10 0.61 1.03
CA GLU A 86 9.19 0.47 -0.10
C GLU A 86 9.51 1.54 -1.13
N ILE A 87 9.59 1.13 -2.39
CA ILE A 87 9.83 2.02 -3.54
C ILE A 87 8.71 1.76 -4.53
N GLY A 88 8.03 2.81 -4.95
CA GLY A 88 6.96 2.68 -5.91
C GLY A 88 6.98 3.76 -6.98
N TRP A 89 6.20 3.53 -8.01
CA TRP A 89 5.93 4.46 -9.09
C TRP A 89 4.43 4.64 -9.26
N ALA A 90 3.98 5.89 -9.38
CA ALA A 90 2.58 6.20 -9.62
C ALA A 90 2.43 7.06 -10.88
N ASN A 91 1.48 6.69 -11.70
CA ASN A 91 1.08 7.41 -12.91
C ASN A 91 -0.41 7.77 -12.80
N THR A 92 -0.73 9.02 -13.05
CA THR A 92 -2.11 9.53 -13.10
C THR A 92 -2.27 10.37 -14.35
N ASN A 93 -3.29 10.05 -15.14
CA ASN A 93 -3.69 10.80 -16.32
C ASN A 93 -5.22 10.83 -16.30
N THR A 94 -5.80 11.98 -15.96
CA THR A 94 -7.24 12.08 -15.74
C THR A 94 -7.75 13.47 -16.11
N THR A 95 -8.99 13.50 -16.58
CA THR A 95 -9.71 14.75 -16.85
C THR A 95 -10.87 14.87 -15.86
N SER A 96 -11.01 16.04 -15.25
CA SER A 96 -12.14 16.35 -14.38
C SER A 96 -13.42 16.44 -15.20
N THR A 97 -14.45 15.68 -14.81
CA THR A 97 -15.76 15.70 -15.49
C THR A 97 -16.55 17.00 -15.23
N SER A 98 -16.23 17.72 -14.17
CA SER A 98 -16.92 18.96 -13.80
C SER A 98 -16.28 20.20 -14.41
N THR A 99 -14.96 20.23 -14.55
CA THR A 99 -14.22 21.41 -15.02
C THR A 99 -13.51 21.21 -16.35
N ASN A 100 -13.55 19.98 -16.91
CA ASN A 100 -12.80 19.55 -18.09
C ASN A 100 -11.29 19.83 -18.03
N GLN A 101 -10.76 20.16 -16.86
CA GLN A 101 -9.32 20.31 -16.66
C GLN A 101 -8.63 18.96 -16.76
N HIS A 102 -7.50 18.94 -17.43
CA HIS A 102 -6.68 17.73 -17.59
C HIS A 102 -5.50 17.77 -16.64
N TYR A 103 -5.28 16.66 -15.92
CA TYR A 103 -4.19 16.49 -14.96
C TYR A 103 -3.33 15.29 -15.34
N LYS A 104 -2.02 15.50 -15.40
CA LYS A 104 -1.04 14.45 -15.68
C LYS A 104 0.11 14.51 -14.68
N MET A 105 0.51 13.35 -14.17
CA MET A 105 1.64 13.19 -13.26
C MET A 105 2.19 11.77 -13.37
N SER A 106 3.53 11.66 -13.35
CA SER A 106 4.22 10.36 -13.30
C SER A 106 5.50 10.52 -12.49
N ALA A 107 5.60 9.86 -11.34
CA ALA A 107 6.76 10.01 -10.47
C ALA A 107 6.94 8.85 -9.48
N PRO A 108 8.17 8.65 -8.97
CA PRO A 108 8.46 7.72 -7.90
C PRO A 108 8.02 8.24 -6.54
N TYR A 109 7.90 7.31 -5.61
CA TYR A 109 7.75 7.57 -4.18
C TYR A 109 8.49 6.53 -3.35
N PHE A 110 8.85 6.93 -2.14
CA PHE A 110 9.62 6.12 -1.21
C PHE A 110 8.93 6.08 0.13
N ARG A 111 9.03 4.93 0.82
CA ARG A 111 8.59 4.79 2.20
C ARG A 111 9.62 4.00 2.97
N ILE A 112 9.84 4.41 4.20
CA ILE A 112 10.68 3.71 5.17
C ILE A 112 9.93 3.57 6.48
N GLY A 113 10.10 2.46 7.15
CA GLY A 113 9.45 2.23 8.43
C GLY A 113 9.76 0.87 9.01
N ALA A 114 8.91 0.42 9.92
CA ALA A 114 9.04 -0.88 10.54
C ALA A 114 7.67 -1.47 10.87
N ASP A 115 7.59 -2.81 10.81
CA ASP A 115 6.45 -3.59 11.26
C ASP A 115 6.78 -4.33 12.55
N TYR A 116 5.79 -4.50 13.39
CA TYR A 116 5.83 -5.32 14.59
C TYR A 116 4.89 -6.52 14.43
N ASN A 117 5.42 -7.72 14.60
CA ASN A 117 4.65 -8.95 14.57
C ASN A 117 4.01 -9.21 15.94
N PHE A 118 2.69 -9.19 16.01
CA PHE A 118 1.95 -9.49 17.25
C PHE A 118 2.03 -10.96 17.65
N PHE A 119 2.33 -11.85 16.69
CA PHE A 119 2.43 -13.29 16.91
C PHE A 119 3.87 -13.81 16.96
N HIS A 120 4.82 -12.94 17.29
CA HIS A 120 6.26 -13.28 17.30
C HIS A 120 6.62 -14.49 18.19
N LYS A 121 5.81 -14.79 19.22
CA LYS A 121 5.97 -15.98 20.08
C LYS A 121 5.36 -17.25 19.48
N LYS A 122 4.49 -17.16 18.48
CA LYS A 122 3.77 -18.27 17.87
C LYS A 122 4.41 -18.68 16.55
N THR A 123 5.61 -19.21 16.60
CA THR A 123 6.42 -19.56 15.41
C THR A 123 5.87 -20.73 14.60
N HIS A 124 4.96 -21.51 15.17
CA HIS A 124 4.31 -22.64 14.51
C HIS A 124 3.21 -22.21 13.52
N LEU A 125 2.75 -20.95 13.59
CA LEU A 125 1.70 -20.46 12.69
C LEU A 125 2.25 -20.17 11.29
N PRO A 126 1.51 -20.52 10.23
CA PRO A 126 1.91 -20.24 8.85
C PRO A 126 1.80 -18.76 8.47
N GLY A 127 1.44 -17.88 9.40
CA GLY A 127 1.30 -16.45 9.17
C GLY A 127 1.23 -15.64 10.45
N TYR A 128 1.28 -14.33 10.30
CA TYR A 128 1.22 -13.40 11.43
C TYR A 128 0.44 -12.12 11.08
N ILE A 129 -0.10 -11.51 12.11
CA ILE A 129 -0.69 -10.16 12.06
C ILE A 129 0.37 -9.17 12.49
N TYR A 130 0.46 -8.06 11.79
CA TYR A 130 1.42 -7.01 12.10
C TYR A 130 0.78 -5.63 12.11
N GLY A 131 1.38 -4.75 12.90
CA GLY A 131 1.15 -3.32 12.86
C GLY A 131 2.45 -2.60 12.56
N GLY A 132 2.41 -1.50 11.84
CA GLY A 132 3.61 -0.79 11.45
C GLY A 132 3.40 0.70 11.25
N LEU A 133 4.52 1.41 11.20
CA LEU A 133 4.59 2.82 10.88
C LEU A 133 5.47 3.02 9.65
N ARG A 134 5.09 3.95 8.79
CA ARG A 134 5.84 4.35 7.60
C ARG A 134 5.93 5.87 7.53
N TYR A 135 7.08 6.34 7.11
CA TYR A 135 7.28 7.70 6.64
C TYR A 135 7.42 7.66 5.14
N GLY A 136 6.56 8.38 4.44
CA GLY A 136 6.52 8.47 2.99
C GLY A 136 7.02 9.80 2.49
N PHE A 137 7.68 9.76 1.33
CA PHE A 137 8.21 10.93 0.64
C PHE A 137 8.06 10.76 -0.87
N SER A 138 7.73 11.86 -1.56
CA SER A 138 7.77 11.94 -3.01
C SER A 138 8.11 13.36 -3.46
N SER A 139 8.98 13.47 -4.48
CA SER A 139 9.22 14.69 -5.23
C SER A 139 8.79 14.44 -6.67
N PHE A 140 7.94 15.30 -7.22
CA PHE A 140 7.29 15.05 -8.49
C PHE A 140 6.96 16.33 -9.23
N ASN A 141 6.82 16.21 -10.56
CA ASN A 141 6.29 17.27 -11.42
C ASN A 141 4.91 16.85 -11.92
N TYR A 142 4.05 17.83 -12.13
CA TYR A 142 2.73 17.62 -12.68
C TYR A 142 2.34 18.70 -13.69
N ASP A 143 1.43 18.34 -14.57
CA ASP A 143 0.87 19.21 -15.59
C ASP A 143 -0.63 19.40 -15.33
N VAL A 144 -1.12 20.64 -15.53
CA VAL A 144 -2.54 20.97 -15.47
C VAL A 144 -2.88 21.79 -16.71
N ASP A 145 -3.77 21.27 -17.55
CA ASP A 145 -4.31 21.98 -18.68
C ASP A 145 -5.75 22.42 -18.38
N ILE A 146 -5.99 23.72 -18.47
CA ILE A 146 -7.29 24.34 -18.26
C ILE A 146 -7.88 24.62 -19.65
N PRO A 147 -9.03 24.01 -20.02
CA PRO A 147 -9.65 24.25 -21.30
C PRO A 147 -10.07 25.71 -21.41
N PRO A 148 -10.24 26.24 -22.64
CA PRO A 148 -10.73 27.59 -22.83
C PRO A 148 -12.12 27.76 -22.21
N MET A 149 -12.22 28.72 -21.31
CA MET A 149 -13.49 29.14 -20.69
C MET A 149 -13.84 30.52 -21.20
N THR A 150 -15.06 30.67 -21.69
CA THR A 150 -15.60 31.98 -22.11
C THR A 150 -16.55 32.47 -21.05
N ASP A 151 -16.39 33.72 -20.61
CA ASP A 151 -17.33 34.38 -19.73
C ASP A 151 -18.12 35.44 -20.56
N PRO A 152 -19.43 35.23 -20.74
CA PRO A 152 -20.27 36.19 -21.48
C PRO A 152 -20.27 37.59 -20.85
N THR A 153 -20.01 37.71 -19.56
CA THR A 153 -20.01 38.98 -18.82
C THR A 153 -18.77 39.82 -19.12
N PHE A 154 -17.66 39.17 -19.51
CA PHE A 154 -16.36 39.83 -19.79
C PHE A 154 -15.97 39.77 -21.27
N GLY A 155 -16.91 39.86 -22.18
CA GLY A 155 -16.64 40.07 -23.59
C GLY A 155 -16.28 38.84 -24.42
N ASN A 156 -16.69 37.64 -24.01
CA ASN A 156 -16.49 36.38 -24.73
C ASN A 156 -15.02 36.01 -25.03
N THR A 157 -14.06 36.62 -24.35
CA THR A 157 -12.65 36.28 -24.55
C THR A 157 -12.39 34.93 -23.91
N ALA A 158 -11.92 33.94 -24.68
CA ALA A 158 -11.59 32.64 -24.19
C ALA A 158 -10.28 32.72 -23.34
N ILE A 159 -10.39 32.40 -22.06
CA ILE A 159 -9.23 32.29 -21.17
C ILE A 159 -8.87 30.80 -21.07
N SER A 160 -7.72 30.43 -21.57
CA SER A 160 -7.13 29.09 -21.40
C SER A 160 -5.82 29.18 -20.65
N GLY A 161 -5.47 28.13 -19.92
CA GLY A 161 -4.22 28.07 -19.19
C GLY A 161 -3.59 26.68 -19.31
N SER A 162 -2.29 26.62 -19.51
CA SER A 162 -1.52 25.39 -19.49
C SER A 162 -0.34 25.58 -18.55
N TYR A 163 -0.32 24.83 -17.49
CA TYR A 163 0.74 24.80 -16.48
C TYR A 163 1.46 23.47 -16.58
N LYS A 164 2.71 23.49 -17.04
CA LYS A 164 3.51 22.28 -17.29
C LYS A 164 4.75 22.24 -16.39
N GLY A 165 5.12 21.02 -15.96
CA GLY A 165 6.35 20.78 -15.22
C GLY A 165 6.38 21.43 -13.84
N ILE A 166 5.20 21.62 -13.21
CA ILE A 166 5.14 22.26 -11.88
C ILE A 166 5.70 21.30 -10.85
N SER A 167 6.79 21.74 -10.18
CA SER A 167 7.48 20.95 -9.17
C SER A 167 6.75 21.01 -7.82
N SER A 168 6.59 19.85 -7.20
CA SER A 168 5.98 19.67 -5.89
C SER A 168 6.72 18.58 -5.10
N SER A 169 6.59 18.61 -3.79
CA SER A 169 7.07 17.55 -2.92
C SER A 169 6.10 17.33 -1.77
N ALA A 170 5.97 16.08 -1.35
CA ALA A 170 5.05 15.70 -0.30
C ALA A 170 5.72 14.75 0.69
N HIS A 171 5.36 14.91 1.97
CA HIS A 171 5.78 14.08 3.08
C HIS A 171 4.56 13.66 3.89
N TRP A 172 4.48 12.39 4.27
CA TRP A 172 3.35 11.88 5.03
C TRP A 172 3.76 10.75 5.97
N LEU A 173 2.91 10.48 6.95
CA LEU A 173 2.99 9.31 7.81
C LEU A 173 1.90 8.30 7.46
N GLU A 174 2.20 7.01 7.61
CA GLU A 174 1.23 5.95 7.48
C GLU A 174 1.24 5.05 8.72
N VAL A 175 0.06 4.71 9.18
CA VAL A 175 -0.16 3.59 10.11
C VAL A 175 -0.64 2.41 9.27
N VAL A 176 0.01 1.29 9.43
CA VAL A 176 -0.26 0.08 8.64
C VAL A 176 -0.70 -1.04 9.58
N ALA A 177 -1.75 -1.74 9.21
CA ALA A 177 -2.13 -3.00 9.83
C ALA A 177 -2.30 -4.06 8.73
N GLY A 178 -1.79 -5.26 8.96
CA GLY A 178 -1.84 -6.26 7.91
C GLY A 178 -1.65 -7.68 8.41
N VAL A 179 -1.82 -8.60 7.46
CA VAL A 179 -1.65 -10.02 7.64
C VAL A 179 -0.63 -10.52 6.63
N HIS A 180 0.28 -11.34 7.10
CA HIS A 180 1.28 -12.03 6.28
C HIS A 180 1.06 -13.54 6.42
N VAL A 181 0.90 -14.24 5.28
CA VAL A 181 0.62 -15.67 5.27
C VAL A 181 1.60 -16.38 4.35
N LYS A 182 2.24 -17.43 4.84
CA LYS A 182 3.07 -18.33 4.05
C LYS A 182 2.15 -19.31 3.30
N VAL A 183 2.21 -19.28 1.97
CA VAL A 183 1.35 -20.10 1.11
C VAL A 183 2.06 -21.37 0.66
N TYR A 184 3.29 -21.22 0.17
CA TYR A 184 4.03 -22.37 -0.33
C TYR A 184 5.55 -22.12 -0.18
N LYS A 185 6.26 -23.06 0.48
CA LYS A 185 7.71 -22.94 0.74
C LYS A 185 8.10 -21.53 1.24
N ASN A 186 8.78 -20.76 0.39
CA ASN A 186 9.22 -19.40 0.68
C ASN A 186 8.30 -18.32 0.10
N PHE A 187 7.21 -18.73 -0.55
CA PHE A 187 6.26 -17.82 -1.14
C PHE A 187 5.18 -17.43 -0.12
N CYS A 188 4.99 -16.15 0.07
CA CYS A 188 4.07 -15.58 1.03
C CYS A 188 3.15 -14.56 0.34
N MET A 189 2.00 -14.34 0.92
CA MET A 189 1.03 -13.30 0.53
C MET A 189 0.80 -12.36 1.71
N GLY A 190 0.65 -11.09 1.41
CA GLY A 190 0.39 -10.06 2.39
C GLY A 190 -0.81 -9.21 2.02
N TRP A 191 -1.64 -8.90 3.00
CA TRP A 191 -2.73 -7.94 2.90
C TRP A 191 -2.52 -6.89 3.95
N SER A 192 -2.69 -5.63 3.57
CA SER A 192 -2.61 -4.54 4.53
C SER A 192 -3.61 -3.44 4.24
N ILE A 193 -4.05 -2.78 5.30
CA ILE A 193 -4.75 -1.51 5.27
C ILE A 193 -3.82 -0.44 5.79
N ARG A 194 -3.88 0.73 5.18
CA ARG A 194 -3.00 1.86 5.48
C ARG A 194 -3.83 3.10 5.74
N TYR A 195 -3.65 3.71 6.89
CA TYR A 195 -4.14 5.05 7.17
C TYR A 195 -2.99 6.03 6.96
N LYS A 196 -3.20 7.04 6.14
CA LYS A 196 -2.19 8.01 5.73
C LYS A 196 -2.55 9.40 6.24
N SER A 197 -1.58 10.12 6.77
CA SER A 197 -1.73 11.50 7.25
C SER A 197 -0.68 12.38 6.60
N MET A 198 -1.11 13.42 5.88
CA MET A 198 -0.23 14.38 5.22
C MET A 198 0.44 15.26 6.27
N LEU A 199 1.78 15.31 6.24
CA LEU A 199 2.56 16.21 7.09
C LEU A 199 2.84 17.52 6.40
N ASN A 200 3.34 17.45 5.16
CA ASN A 200 3.72 18.64 4.39
C ASN A 200 3.51 18.39 2.90
N LEU A 201 3.02 19.41 2.22
CA LEU A 201 2.87 19.45 0.76
C LEU A 201 3.38 20.81 0.27
N LYS A 202 4.44 20.79 -0.54
CA LYS A 202 4.89 21.98 -1.25
C LYS A 202 3.94 22.23 -2.41
N LYS A 203 3.18 23.31 -2.34
CA LYS A 203 2.25 23.71 -3.40
C LYS A 203 3.03 24.30 -4.58
N GLY A 204 2.54 24.06 -5.78
CA GLY A 204 3.04 24.74 -6.98
C GLY A 204 2.60 26.19 -7.05
N TYR A 205 3.22 26.94 -7.95
CA TYR A 205 2.80 28.32 -8.22
C TYR A 205 1.42 28.31 -8.91
N ASN A 206 0.44 28.97 -8.29
CA ASN A 206 -0.96 29.11 -8.75
C ASN A 206 -1.75 27.82 -8.98
N THR A 207 -1.18 26.65 -8.67
CA THR A 207 -1.90 25.37 -8.80
C THR A 207 -1.54 24.43 -7.67
N GLU A 208 -2.46 23.50 -7.33
CA GLU A 208 -2.23 22.43 -6.38
C GLU A 208 -2.31 21.08 -7.10
N PRO A 209 -1.44 20.11 -6.74
CA PRO A 209 -1.52 18.78 -7.30
C PRO A 209 -2.83 18.09 -6.86
N TRP A 210 -3.52 17.42 -7.77
CA TRP A 210 -4.74 16.67 -7.42
C TRP A 210 -4.43 15.32 -6.81
N TYR A 211 -3.31 14.74 -7.24
CA TYR A 211 -2.83 13.46 -6.76
C TYR A 211 -1.35 13.55 -6.42
N ILE A 212 -0.99 12.82 -5.37
CA ILE A 212 0.37 12.74 -4.84
C ILE A 212 0.83 11.30 -4.99
N PRO A 213 2.01 11.04 -5.60
CA PRO A 213 2.56 9.70 -5.75
C PRO A 213 2.64 8.97 -4.41
N GLY A 214 2.16 7.73 -4.35
CA GLY A 214 2.14 6.92 -3.13
C GLY A 214 1.11 7.32 -2.08
N PHE A 215 0.72 8.58 -1.99
CA PHE A 215 -0.30 9.03 -1.04
C PHE A 215 -1.72 8.85 -1.59
N GLY A 216 -2.00 9.34 -2.78
CA GLY A 216 -3.32 9.32 -3.40
C GLY A 216 -3.88 10.70 -3.72
N LYS A 217 -5.17 10.93 -3.51
CA LYS A 217 -5.79 12.26 -3.67
C LYS A 217 -5.15 13.26 -2.72
N ASN A 218 -5.05 14.52 -3.12
CA ASN A 218 -4.60 15.61 -2.27
C ASN A 218 -5.64 15.92 -1.18
N THR A 219 -5.49 15.27 -0.05
CA THR A 219 -6.34 15.40 1.14
C THR A 219 -5.45 15.38 2.39
N LYS A 220 -5.95 15.84 3.51
CA LYS A 220 -5.19 15.77 4.78
C LYS A 220 -4.95 14.33 5.22
N THR A 221 -5.90 13.45 4.97
CA THR A 221 -5.83 12.04 5.35
C THR A 221 -6.29 11.16 4.20
N GLY A 222 -5.83 9.91 4.16
CA GLY A 222 -6.20 8.94 3.14
C GLY A 222 -6.19 7.52 3.67
N PHE A 223 -6.92 6.64 2.97
CA PHE A 223 -6.88 5.21 3.21
C PHE A 223 -6.33 4.50 1.97
N GLY A 224 -5.64 3.41 2.21
CA GLY A 224 -5.14 2.54 1.17
C GLY A 224 -5.27 1.08 1.57
N VAL A 225 -5.39 0.23 0.56
CA VAL A 225 -5.34 -1.23 0.72
C VAL A 225 -4.23 -1.73 -0.18
N SER A 226 -3.42 -2.64 0.32
CA SER A 226 -2.34 -3.26 -0.42
C SER A 226 -2.51 -4.77 -0.44
N TYR A 227 -2.12 -5.36 -1.57
CA TYR A 227 -2.02 -6.80 -1.74
C TYR A 227 -0.65 -7.12 -2.32
N SER A 228 0.18 -7.83 -1.54
CA SER A 228 1.57 -8.07 -1.87
C SER A 228 1.84 -9.55 -2.07
N LEU A 229 2.58 -9.87 -3.11
CA LEU A 229 3.22 -11.16 -3.32
C LEU A 229 4.66 -11.06 -2.80
N ILE A 230 5.03 -11.94 -1.89
CA ILE A 230 6.28 -11.83 -1.13
C ILE A 230 7.07 -13.12 -1.24
N TYR A 231 8.37 -12.99 -1.46
CA TYR A 231 9.31 -14.09 -1.40
C TYR A 231 10.23 -13.91 -0.21
N TYR A 232 10.25 -14.91 0.69
CA TYR A 232 11.09 -14.93 1.88
C TYR A 232 12.39 -15.68 1.61
N ILE A 233 13.51 -15.05 1.89
CA ILE A 233 14.87 -15.60 1.75
C ILE A 233 15.40 -15.84 3.14
N PRO A 234 15.39 -17.08 3.64
CA PRO A 234 16.00 -17.41 4.94
C PRO A 234 17.52 -17.27 4.81
N ILE A 235 18.12 -16.54 5.74
CA ILE A 235 19.58 -16.41 5.82
C ILE A 235 19.99 -17.07 7.13
N HIS A 236 20.51 -18.27 7.02
CA HIS A 236 21.19 -18.90 8.13
C HIS A 236 22.63 -18.36 8.16
N LEU A 237 22.88 -17.38 9.00
CA LEU A 237 24.26 -17.06 9.38
C LEU A 237 24.73 -18.20 10.25
N LEU A 238 25.66 -18.99 9.72
CA LEU A 238 26.40 -20.03 10.43
C LEU A 238 27.18 -19.46 11.63
#